data_fe37322107d02a1710b837d9697388ac
#
_entry.id   fe37322107d02a1710b837d9697388ac
#
_cell.length_a   1.000
_cell.length_b   1.000
_cell.length_c   1.000
_cell.angle_alpha   90.00
_cell.angle_beta   90.00
_cell.angle_gamma   90.00
#
_symmetry.space_group_name_H-M   'P 1'
#
loop_
_entity.id
_entity.type
_entity.pdbx_description
1 polymer ?
#
loop_
_entity_poly.entity_id
_entity_poly.type
_entity_poly.pdbx_seq_one_letter_code
_entity_poly.pdbx_strand_id
1 'polypeptide(L)'
;MVKGDPPQDDNLFRSITRSLYATVDTPVTWFREKIVEPNQKKYPWYHRQFRRVPTIDQCYEDDPVCDFEANAQFKRDRAVDSEILSILRMRYEDCMMYEQPDHLTVCKPFWERYKNAEEAWFIKYGDLGAYADARKAFMKQKHRMVWERRNGPLSDQTK
;
A
#
# COMPACT_ATOMS: atom_id res chain seq x y z
N MET A 1 -13.87 -2.65 -8.74
CA MET A 1 -13.40 -2.48 -10.13
C MET A 1 -14.62 -2.52 -11.03
N VAL A 2 -15.03 -1.35 -11.54
CA VAL A 2 -16.10 -1.27 -12.56
C VAL A 2 -15.43 -1.59 -13.88
N LYS A 3 -15.77 -2.73 -14.48
CA LYS A 3 -15.41 -3.03 -15.87
C LYS A 3 -16.21 -2.07 -16.74
N GLY A 4 -15.57 -1.00 -17.20
CA GLY A 4 -16.10 -0.20 -18.33
C GLY A 4 -16.00 -1.05 -19.59
N ASP A 5 -17.10 -1.23 -20.28
CA ASP A 5 -17.09 -1.89 -21.57
C ASP A 5 -16.23 -1.10 -22.55
N PRO A 6 -15.37 -1.76 -23.32
CA PRO A 6 -14.54 -1.07 -24.33
C PRO A 6 -15.46 -0.48 -25.43
N PRO A 7 -15.10 0.69 -26.00
CA PRO A 7 -15.87 1.32 -27.06
C PRO A 7 -16.07 0.36 -28.24
N GLN A 8 -17.33 0.22 -28.65
CA GLN A 8 -17.72 -0.59 -29.80
C GLN A 8 -17.38 0.16 -31.11
N ASP A 9 -16.15 0.02 -31.57
CA ASP A 9 -15.83 0.31 -32.97
C ASP A 9 -15.85 -1.03 -33.72
N ASP A 10 -16.88 -1.23 -34.51
CA ASP A 10 -17.11 -2.44 -35.32
C ASP A 10 -16.19 -2.51 -36.54
N ASN A 11 -14.90 -2.60 -36.31
CA ASN A 11 -13.93 -2.92 -37.34
C ASN A 11 -13.89 -4.44 -37.54
N LEU A 12 -14.10 -4.90 -38.78
CA LEU A 12 -14.07 -6.31 -39.21
C LEU A 12 -12.84 -7.05 -38.62
N PHE A 13 -11.72 -6.39 -38.56
CA PHE A 13 -10.49 -6.92 -38.01
C PHE A 13 -10.61 -7.23 -36.48
N ARG A 14 -11.27 -6.35 -35.71
CA ARG A 14 -11.54 -6.59 -34.27
C ARG A 14 -12.51 -7.75 -34.07
N SER A 15 -13.50 -7.91 -34.94
CA SER A 15 -14.43 -9.04 -34.88
C SER A 15 -13.71 -10.37 -35.11
N ILE A 16 -12.83 -10.43 -36.11
CA ILE A 16 -12.04 -11.62 -36.41
C ILE A 16 -11.06 -11.96 -35.26
N THR A 17 -10.34 -10.95 -34.74
CA THR A 17 -9.42 -11.18 -33.61
C THR A 17 -10.16 -11.62 -32.36
N ARG A 18 -11.33 -11.01 -32.05
CA ARG A 18 -12.17 -11.43 -30.92
C ARG A 18 -12.65 -12.86 -31.08
N SER A 19 -13.05 -13.27 -32.30
CA SER A 19 -13.48 -14.63 -32.58
C SER A 19 -12.33 -15.65 -32.41
N LEU A 20 -11.14 -15.30 -32.88
CA LEU A 20 -9.93 -16.13 -32.70
C LEU A 20 -9.54 -16.27 -31.23
N TYR A 21 -9.55 -15.17 -30.47
CA TYR A 21 -9.31 -15.23 -29.02
C TYR A 21 -10.38 -16.04 -28.30
N ALA A 22 -11.65 -15.90 -28.65
CA ALA A 22 -12.72 -16.66 -28.04
C ALA A 22 -12.62 -18.16 -28.28
N THR A 23 -12.15 -18.59 -29.46
CA THR A 23 -11.96 -20.01 -29.74
C THR A 23 -10.88 -20.68 -28.90
N VAL A 24 -9.86 -19.94 -28.48
CA VAL A 24 -8.78 -20.44 -27.61
C VAL A 24 -9.15 -20.22 -26.12
N ASP A 25 -9.65 -19.05 -25.79
CA ASP A 25 -9.91 -18.65 -24.40
C ASP A 25 -11.13 -19.37 -23.79
N THR A 26 -12.19 -19.58 -24.60
CA THR A 26 -13.41 -20.24 -24.12
C THR A 26 -13.19 -21.66 -23.58
N PRO A 27 -12.47 -22.56 -24.26
CA PRO A 27 -12.22 -23.90 -23.70
C PRO A 27 -11.29 -23.87 -22.49
N VAL A 28 -10.33 -22.92 -22.44
CA VAL A 28 -9.42 -22.76 -21.31
C VAL A 28 -10.15 -22.23 -20.08
N THR A 29 -10.97 -21.20 -20.24
CA THR A 29 -11.81 -20.65 -19.15
C THR A 29 -12.84 -21.66 -18.68
N TRP A 30 -13.51 -22.38 -19.58
CA TRP A 30 -14.42 -23.47 -19.24
C TRP A 30 -13.73 -24.54 -18.40
N PHE A 31 -12.54 -25.01 -18.84
CA PHE A 31 -11.77 -26.03 -18.11
C PHE A 31 -11.37 -25.52 -16.73
N ARG A 32 -10.90 -24.28 -16.64
CA ARG A 32 -10.54 -23.64 -15.38
C ARG A 32 -11.73 -23.57 -14.42
N GLU A 33 -12.87 -23.03 -14.88
CA GLU A 33 -14.04 -22.80 -14.03
C GLU A 33 -14.77 -24.10 -13.64
N LYS A 34 -14.82 -25.09 -14.56
CA LYS A 34 -15.59 -26.33 -14.32
C LYS A 34 -14.78 -27.45 -13.69
N ILE A 35 -13.47 -27.49 -13.90
CA ILE A 35 -12.62 -28.57 -13.42
C ILE A 35 -11.61 -28.10 -12.38
N VAL A 36 -10.87 -27.01 -12.64
CA VAL A 36 -9.78 -26.59 -11.78
C VAL A 36 -10.31 -25.91 -10.51
N GLU A 37 -11.16 -24.91 -10.64
CA GLU A 37 -11.64 -24.12 -9.49
C GLU A 37 -12.43 -24.94 -8.46
N PRO A 38 -13.32 -25.88 -8.83
CA PRO A 38 -14.01 -26.71 -7.84
C PRO A 38 -13.09 -27.71 -7.13
N ASN A 39 -12.03 -28.18 -7.81
CA ASN A 39 -11.08 -29.14 -7.27
C ASN A 39 -9.88 -28.48 -6.57
N GLN A 40 -9.70 -27.18 -6.75
CA GLN A 40 -8.61 -26.45 -6.12
C GLN A 40 -8.89 -26.20 -4.64
N LYS A 41 -8.00 -26.66 -3.78
CA LYS A 41 -8.06 -26.30 -2.35
C LYS A 41 -7.82 -24.80 -2.18
N LYS A 42 -8.82 -24.10 -1.67
CA LYS A 42 -8.71 -22.69 -1.34
C LYS A 42 -7.97 -22.56 -0.01
N TYR A 43 -6.75 -22.09 -0.07
CA TYR A 43 -5.98 -21.73 1.14
C TYR A 43 -6.32 -20.31 1.56
N PRO A 44 -6.46 -20.04 2.89
CA PRO A 44 -6.75 -18.70 3.38
C PRO A 44 -5.62 -17.70 3.12
N TRP A 45 -4.41 -18.20 2.86
CA TRP A 45 -3.23 -17.41 2.49
C TRP A 45 -2.35 -18.18 1.52
N TYR A 46 -1.74 -17.45 0.61
CA TYR A 46 -0.84 -18.01 -0.40
C TYR A 46 0.58 -18.20 0.14
N HIS A 47 1.02 -17.32 1.04
CA HIS A 47 2.35 -17.34 1.64
C HIS A 47 2.28 -17.71 3.13
N ARG A 48 3.32 -18.37 3.61
CA ARG A 48 3.46 -18.69 5.02
C ARG A 48 3.51 -17.40 5.85
N GLN A 49 2.61 -17.29 6.82
CA GLN A 49 2.62 -16.19 7.77
C GLN A 49 3.49 -16.55 8.97
N PHE A 50 4.42 -15.67 9.29
CA PHE A 50 5.26 -15.78 10.46
C PHE A 50 4.71 -14.90 11.57
N ARG A 51 4.99 -15.27 12.84
CA ARG A 51 4.72 -14.39 13.97
C ARG A 51 5.51 -13.10 13.81
N ARG A 52 4.89 -11.98 14.14
CA ARG A 52 5.63 -10.72 14.26
C ARG A 52 6.56 -10.80 15.46
N VAL A 53 7.74 -10.26 15.31
CA VAL A 53 8.71 -10.11 16.41
C VAL A 53 8.19 -9.08 17.42
N PRO A 54 8.62 -9.14 18.69
CA PRO A 54 8.31 -8.12 19.68
C PRO A 54 8.71 -6.73 19.18
N THR A 55 7.94 -5.72 19.57
CA THR A 55 8.29 -4.33 19.32
C THR A 55 9.34 -3.87 20.31
N ILE A 56 10.09 -2.80 19.98
CA ILE A 56 11.22 -2.31 20.79
C ILE A 56 10.84 -1.94 22.22
N ASP A 57 9.57 -1.60 22.48
CA ASP A 57 9.04 -1.31 23.81
C ASP A 57 8.85 -2.56 24.67
N GLN A 58 8.81 -3.74 24.06
CA GLN A 58 8.69 -5.03 24.72
C GLN A 58 10.03 -5.72 24.96
N CYS A 59 11.11 -5.17 24.40
CA CYS A 59 12.45 -5.69 24.60
C CYS A 59 13.05 -5.23 25.92
N TYR A 60 13.78 -6.12 26.63
CA TYR A 60 14.59 -5.74 27.79
C TYR A 60 15.80 -4.91 27.34
N GLU A 61 16.33 -4.07 28.23
CA GLU A 61 17.47 -3.19 27.90
C GLU A 61 18.74 -3.97 27.52
N ASP A 62 18.93 -5.15 28.11
CA ASP A 62 20.12 -5.98 27.92
C ASP A 62 19.92 -7.14 26.93
N ASP A 63 18.84 -7.11 26.12
CA ASP A 63 18.56 -8.13 25.12
C ASP A 63 18.92 -7.65 23.70
N PRO A 64 20.18 -7.88 23.24
CA PRO A 64 20.61 -7.47 21.92
C PRO A 64 19.92 -8.22 20.77
N VAL A 65 19.41 -9.43 21.03
CA VAL A 65 18.73 -10.23 20.02
C VAL A 65 17.36 -9.62 19.71
N CYS A 66 16.59 -9.32 20.76
CA CYS A 66 15.29 -8.64 20.61
C CYS A 66 15.45 -7.27 19.93
N ASP A 67 16.46 -6.49 20.32
CA ASP A 67 16.74 -5.18 19.71
C ASP A 67 17.08 -5.31 18.21
N PHE A 68 17.91 -6.29 17.85
CA PHE A 68 18.26 -6.57 16.45
C PHE A 68 17.03 -6.98 15.63
N GLU A 69 16.20 -7.89 16.14
CA GLU A 69 15.00 -8.34 15.46
C GLU A 69 13.96 -7.21 15.30
N ALA A 70 13.77 -6.41 16.35
CA ALA A 70 12.89 -5.23 16.30
C ALA A 70 13.38 -4.20 15.27
N ASN A 71 14.68 -3.95 15.20
CA ASN A 71 15.29 -3.08 14.19
C ASN A 71 15.14 -3.64 12.77
N ALA A 72 15.35 -4.93 12.59
CA ALA A 72 15.16 -5.58 11.29
C ALA A 72 13.71 -5.50 10.83
N GLN A 73 12.75 -5.68 11.74
CA GLN A 73 11.34 -5.53 11.45
C GLN A 73 10.97 -4.07 11.11
N PHE A 74 11.48 -3.11 11.86
CA PHE A 74 11.29 -1.68 11.60
C PHE A 74 11.75 -1.28 10.20
N LYS A 75 12.92 -1.79 9.76
CA LYS A 75 13.43 -1.54 8.40
C LYS A 75 12.54 -2.13 7.32
N ARG A 76 12.03 -3.35 7.54
CA ARG A 76 11.06 -3.98 6.62
C ARG A 76 9.75 -3.20 6.54
N ASP A 77 9.20 -2.81 7.69
CA ASP A 77 7.97 -2.02 7.75
C ASP A 77 8.14 -0.66 7.06
N ARG A 78 9.29 0.01 7.26
CA ARG A 78 9.61 1.25 6.56
C ARG A 78 9.66 1.08 5.04
N ALA A 79 10.26 0.00 4.55
CA ALA A 79 10.33 -0.30 3.12
C ALA A 79 8.91 -0.52 2.54
N VAL A 80 8.08 -1.31 3.23
CA VAL A 80 6.69 -1.54 2.81
C VAL A 80 5.88 -0.25 2.79
N ASP A 81 5.96 0.56 3.85
CA ASP A 81 5.24 1.84 3.93
C ASP A 81 5.70 2.82 2.82
N SER A 82 7.00 2.79 2.46
CA SER A 82 7.54 3.60 1.35
C SER A 82 7.00 3.15 0.00
N GLU A 83 6.89 1.84 -0.23
CA GLU A 83 6.31 1.30 -1.46
C GLU A 83 4.80 1.60 -1.57
N ILE A 84 4.08 1.53 -0.46
CA ILE A 84 2.66 1.95 -0.42
C ILE A 84 2.52 3.42 -0.82
N LEU A 85 3.38 4.29 -0.29
CA LEU A 85 3.38 5.71 -0.63
C LEU A 85 3.69 5.94 -2.13
N SER A 86 4.66 5.20 -2.68
CA SER A 86 5.00 5.23 -4.11
C SER A 86 3.82 4.82 -5.00
N ILE A 87 3.09 3.75 -4.61
CA ILE A 87 1.90 3.29 -5.33
C ILE A 87 0.77 4.33 -5.28
N LEU A 88 0.55 4.97 -4.13
CA LEU A 88 -0.48 6.01 -4.00
C LEU A 88 -0.16 7.23 -4.86
N ARG A 89 1.12 7.63 -4.90
CA ARG A 89 1.60 8.70 -5.75
C ARG A 89 1.40 8.37 -7.23
N MET A 90 1.79 7.17 -7.65
CA MET A 90 1.63 6.72 -9.04
C MET A 90 0.17 6.73 -9.47
N ARG A 91 -0.76 6.26 -8.61
CA ARG A 91 -2.20 6.31 -8.89
C ARG A 91 -2.73 7.73 -9.04
N TYR A 92 -2.21 8.68 -8.29
CA TYR A 92 -2.56 10.08 -8.45
C TYR A 92 -2.01 10.64 -9.77
N GLU A 93 -0.73 10.36 -10.10
CA GLU A 93 -0.09 10.79 -11.34
C GLU A 93 -0.80 10.20 -12.58
N ASP A 94 -1.19 8.92 -12.54
CA ASP A 94 -1.98 8.27 -13.59
C ASP A 94 -3.34 8.95 -13.77
N CYS A 95 -4.05 9.23 -12.68
CA CYS A 95 -5.32 9.95 -12.75
C CYS A 95 -5.14 11.32 -13.40
N MET A 96 -4.12 12.08 -13.00
CA MET A 96 -3.81 13.41 -13.57
C MET A 96 -3.52 13.35 -15.08
N MET A 97 -2.95 12.25 -15.55
CA MET A 97 -2.64 12.07 -16.96
C MET A 97 -3.86 11.70 -17.80
N TYR A 98 -4.76 10.85 -17.25
CA TYR A 98 -5.89 10.30 -18.01
C TYR A 98 -7.16 11.16 -17.97
N GLU A 99 -7.37 11.94 -16.90
CA GLU A 99 -8.62 12.69 -16.67
C GLU A 99 -8.54 14.17 -17.10
N GLN A 100 -7.73 14.50 -18.09
CA GLN A 100 -7.69 15.85 -18.64
C GLN A 100 -8.97 16.14 -19.48
N PRO A 101 -9.61 17.34 -19.36
CA PRO A 101 -9.17 18.54 -18.62
C PRO A 101 -9.64 18.62 -17.16
N ASP A 102 -10.54 17.73 -16.68
CA ASP A 102 -11.21 17.84 -15.38
C ASP A 102 -10.42 17.21 -14.20
N HIS A 103 -9.12 16.94 -14.42
CA HIS A 103 -8.25 16.25 -13.46
C HIS A 103 -8.23 16.87 -12.05
N LEU A 104 -8.39 18.21 -11.93
CA LEU A 104 -8.36 18.87 -10.63
C LEU A 104 -9.52 18.48 -9.70
N THR A 105 -10.68 18.18 -10.29
CA THR A 105 -11.86 17.78 -9.54
C THR A 105 -11.94 16.27 -9.33
N VAL A 106 -11.70 15.51 -10.39
CA VAL A 106 -11.79 14.04 -10.41
C VAL A 106 -10.67 13.39 -9.59
N CYS A 107 -9.43 13.92 -9.68
CA CYS A 107 -8.28 13.35 -9.01
C CYS A 107 -8.07 13.82 -7.56
N LYS A 108 -8.89 14.75 -7.07
CA LYS A 108 -8.82 15.25 -5.69
C LYS A 108 -8.83 14.15 -4.61
N PRO A 109 -9.68 13.11 -4.66
CA PRO A 109 -9.67 12.05 -3.64
C PRO A 109 -8.38 11.22 -3.65
N PHE A 110 -7.71 11.07 -4.80
CA PHE A 110 -6.40 10.39 -4.88
C PHE A 110 -5.30 11.25 -4.27
N TRP A 111 -5.34 12.56 -4.52
CA TRP A 111 -4.44 13.53 -3.90
C TRP A 111 -4.56 13.55 -2.37
N GLU A 112 -5.77 13.60 -1.84
CA GLU A 112 -6.01 13.59 -0.39
C GLU A 112 -5.49 12.31 0.25
N ARG A 113 -5.72 11.14 -0.36
CA ARG A 113 -5.18 9.86 0.11
C ARG A 113 -3.66 9.84 0.12
N TYR A 114 -3.03 10.33 -0.96
CA TYR A 114 -1.57 10.43 -1.04
C TYR A 114 -1.03 11.36 0.04
N LYS A 115 -1.60 12.55 0.22
CA LYS A 115 -1.17 13.53 1.24
C LYS A 115 -1.31 13.00 2.65
N ASN A 116 -2.41 12.36 2.99
CA ASN A 116 -2.60 11.75 4.31
C ASN A 116 -1.58 10.63 4.57
N ALA A 117 -1.27 9.83 3.55
CA ALA A 117 -0.25 8.79 3.66
C ALA A 117 1.18 9.37 3.78
N GLU A 118 1.49 10.45 3.05
CA GLU A 118 2.75 11.18 3.14
C GLU A 118 2.98 11.74 4.55
N GLU A 119 1.98 12.40 5.12
CA GLU A 119 2.04 12.93 6.49
C GLU A 119 2.22 11.80 7.52
N ALA A 120 1.45 10.72 7.39
CA ALA A 120 1.58 9.56 8.28
C ALA A 120 2.98 8.93 8.20
N TRP A 121 3.52 8.79 6.99
CA TRP A 121 4.88 8.29 6.77
C TRP A 121 5.93 9.21 7.38
N PHE A 122 5.79 10.52 7.18
CA PHE A 122 6.72 11.51 7.75
C PHE A 122 6.69 11.53 9.28
N ILE A 123 5.50 11.45 9.88
CA ILE A 123 5.36 11.36 11.33
C ILE A 123 6.09 10.13 11.90
N LYS A 124 6.01 9.01 11.18
CA LYS A 124 6.58 7.72 11.62
C LYS A 124 8.09 7.64 11.38
N TYR A 125 8.56 8.08 10.21
CA TYR A 125 9.92 7.84 9.73
C TYR A 125 10.73 9.11 9.42
N GLY A 126 10.10 10.27 9.33
CA GLY A 126 10.78 11.54 9.05
C GLY A 126 11.73 11.92 10.18
N ASP A 127 12.72 12.74 9.86
CA ASP A 127 13.71 13.35 10.80
C ASP A 127 14.57 12.34 11.60
N LEU A 128 14.53 11.04 11.27
CA LEU A 128 15.34 10.04 11.94
C LEU A 128 16.73 9.87 11.33
N GLY A 129 16.97 10.52 10.17
CA GLY A 129 18.24 10.46 9.45
C GLY A 129 18.52 9.12 8.78
N ALA A 130 19.74 8.99 8.26
CA ALA A 130 20.19 7.81 7.52
C ALA A 130 20.30 6.54 8.41
N TYR A 131 20.63 6.74 9.68
CA TYR A 131 20.76 5.65 10.67
C TYR A 131 19.53 5.56 11.57
N ALA A 132 18.35 5.49 10.91
CA ALA A 132 17.08 5.31 11.60
C ALA A 132 17.02 3.94 12.29
N ASP A 133 16.75 3.98 13.59
CA ASP A 133 16.54 2.81 14.46
C ASP A 133 15.12 2.74 14.98
N ALA A 134 14.64 1.55 15.32
CA ALA A 134 13.38 1.35 16.01
C ALA A 134 13.31 2.13 17.34
N ARG A 135 14.42 2.15 18.12
CA ARG A 135 14.52 2.88 19.39
C ARG A 135 14.41 4.38 19.20
N LYS A 136 15.08 4.96 18.20
CA LYS A 136 14.96 6.40 17.87
C LYS A 136 13.54 6.76 17.44
N ALA A 137 12.90 5.93 16.60
CA ALA A 137 11.53 6.14 16.18
C ALA A 137 10.55 6.11 17.37
N PHE A 138 10.71 5.15 18.26
CA PHE A 138 9.90 5.03 19.48
C PHE A 138 10.09 6.23 20.42
N MET A 139 11.33 6.67 20.65
CA MET A 139 11.61 7.85 21.47
C MET A 139 11.03 9.13 20.84
N LYS A 140 11.12 9.28 19.52
CA LYS A 140 10.47 10.40 18.82
C LYS A 140 8.96 10.44 19.06
N GLN A 141 8.29 9.28 18.93
CA GLN A 141 6.85 9.18 19.19
C GLN A 141 6.51 9.50 20.66
N LYS A 142 7.28 8.98 21.61
CA LYS A 142 7.11 9.29 23.03
C LYS A 142 7.27 10.79 23.30
N HIS A 143 8.30 11.44 22.78
CA HIS A 143 8.52 12.88 22.95
C HIS A 143 7.35 13.68 22.38
N ARG A 144 6.85 13.31 21.19
CA ARG A 144 5.68 13.94 20.61
C ARG A 144 4.44 13.81 21.50
N MET A 145 4.14 12.59 21.98
CA MET A 145 3.00 12.34 22.87
C MET A 145 3.10 13.13 24.18
N VAL A 146 4.30 13.25 24.75
CA VAL A 146 4.53 14.07 25.96
C VAL A 146 4.31 15.54 25.65
N TRP A 147 4.80 16.01 24.51
CA TRP A 147 4.63 17.38 24.08
C TRP A 147 3.14 17.71 23.85
N GLU A 148 2.41 16.87 23.14
CA GLU A 148 0.96 17.01 22.89
C GLU A 148 0.13 17.03 24.20
N ARG A 149 0.50 16.22 25.19
CA ARG A 149 -0.15 16.26 26.52
C ARG A 149 0.04 17.60 27.24
N ARG A 150 1.18 18.26 27.02
CA ARG A 150 1.51 19.54 27.69
C ARG A 150 0.96 20.75 26.95
N ASN A 151 0.93 20.71 25.63
CA ASN A 151 0.66 21.88 24.78
C ASN A 151 -0.63 21.75 23.95
N GLY A 152 -1.30 20.60 24.01
CA GLY A 152 -2.42 20.28 23.12
C GLY A 152 -1.98 19.75 21.74
N PRO A 153 -2.93 19.22 20.96
CA PRO A 153 -2.63 18.64 19.64
C PRO A 153 -2.13 19.72 18.67
N LEU A 154 -1.19 19.35 17.80
CA LEU A 154 -0.59 20.25 16.79
C LEU A 154 -1.63 20.85 15.83
N SER A 155 -2.73 20.13 15.57
CA SER A 155 -3.81 20.58 14.69
C SER A 155 -4.53 21.83 15.18
N ASP A 156 -4.51 22.12 16.48
CA ASP A 156 -5.20 23.26 17.08
C ASP A 156 -4.32 24.51 17.15
N GLN A 157 -3.01 24.37 16.89
CA GLN A 157 -2.05 25.49 16.98
C GLN A 157 -1.81 26.21 15.65
N THR A 158 -2.33 25.64 14.53
CA THR A 158 -2.20 26.21 13.17
C THR A 158 -3.43 26.99 12.69
N LYS A 159 -4.33 27.38 13.63
CA LYS A 159 -5.46 28.27 13.32
C LYS A 159 -5.19 29.69 13.72
#